data_2cccab52a92f7674e42735c861e92290
#
_entry.id   2cccab52a92f7674e42735c861e92290
#
_cell.length_a   1.000
_cell.length_b   1.000
_cell.length_c   1.000
_cell.angle_alpha   90.00
_cell.angle_beta   90.00
_cell.angle_gamma   90.00
#
_symmetry.space_group_name_H-M   'P 1'
#
loop_
_entity.id
_entity.type
_entity.pdbx_description
1 polymer ?
#
loop_
_entity_poly.entity_id
_entity_poly.type
_entity_poly.pdbx_seq_one_letter_code
_entity_poly.pdbx_strand_id
1 'polypeptide(L)'
;MSHLVSIIIPCYNNADTIQEALDSVYNQTYKEFEVIVVNDGSQDQSAEKIREYQESYAELIFLNQDNRGPSAARNYGASIAKGHYIIFLDGDDRLHEEYISTCIDHFESDATLDLVYSVTELFENESGVFFLAEYDPKTILIQNCFPITAMIRRKDFFANGQFDEKLRIAEDWEMWIRHTREFPNVKKIDRKLFFYRKRVTKDSISDLNKVNNTIDDAHLYIYNKHYQLYREAGWHIIDLLSSRREYLKYKKKYYDQWFKKVFRWVKGVK
;
A
#
# COMPACT_ATOMS: atom_id res chain seq x y z
N MET A 1 -6.18 -10.26 -25.61
CA MET A 1 -7.30 -9.29 -25.46
C MET A 1 -6.83 -8.23 -24.52
N SER A 2 -7.07 -6.94 -24.82
CA SER A 2 -6.72 -5.88 -23.86
C SER A 2 -7.61 -6.00 -22.62
N HIS A 3 -7.02 -5.84 -21.44
CA HIS A 3 -7.71 -5.94 -20.17
C HIS A 3 -7.79 -4.56 -19.53
N LEU A 4 -8.98 -3.99 -19.42
CA LEU A 4 -9.15 -2.72 -18.71
C LEU A 4 -8.63 -2.82 -17.27
N VAL A 5 -7.82 -1.86 -16.86
CA VAL A 5 -7.28 -1.73 -15.49
C VAL A 5 -7.92 -0.52 -14.82
N SER A 6 -8.50 -0.70 -13.63
CA SER A 6 -9.01 0.42 -12.83
C SER A 6 -7.95 0.85 -11.83
N ILE A 7 -7.55 2.13 -11.89
CA ILE A 7 -6.65 2.75 -10.92
C ILE A 7 -7.51 3.61 -9.99
N ILE A 8 -7.52 3.26 -8.70
CA ILE A 8 -8.29 3.94 -7.67
C ILE A 8 -7.35 4.75 -6.78
N ILE A 9 -7.61 6.05 -6.70
CA ILE A 9 -6.77 7.00 -5.96
C ILE A 9 -7.61 7.63 -4.84
N PRO A 10 -7.48 7.17 -3.58
CA PRO A 10 -8.02 7.90 -2.44
C PRO A 10 -7.24 9.21 -2.27
N CYS A 11 -7.93 10.31 -2.04
CA CYS A 11 -7.35 11.63 -1.90
C CYS A 11 -7.88 12.32 -0.63
N TYR A 12 -6.98 12.65 0.29
CA TYR A 12 -7.30 13.46 1.46
C TYR A 12 -6.14 14.39 1.79
N ASN A 13 -6.34 15.70 1.60
CA ASN A 13 -5.32 16.73 1.79
C ASN A 13 -4.01 16.44 1.04
N ASN A 14 -4.14 16.18 -0.25
CA ASN A 14 -3.04 15.89 -1.17
C ASN A 14 -2.82 17.00 -2.22
N ALA A 15 -3.23 18.26 -1.94
CA ALA A 15 -3.13 19.33 -2.92
C ALA A 15 -1.73 19.48 -3.53
N ASP A 16 -0.68 19.23 -2.77
CA ASP A 16 0.70 19.37 -3.24
C ASP A 16 1.23 18.16 -4.04
N THR A 17 0.54 17.03 -4.00
CA THR A 17 1.07 15.76 -4.54
C THR A 17 0.16 15.08 -5.56
N ILE A 18 -1.15 15.32 -5.51
CA ILE A 18 -2.14 14.62 -6.33
C ILE A 18 -1.87 14.75 -7.85
N GLN A 19 -1.35 15.89 -8.28
CA GLN A 19 -0.99 16.09 -9.67
C GLN A 19 0.11 15.15 -10.12
N GLU A 20 1.17 14.97 -9.32
CA GLU A 20 2.26 14.03 -9.62
C GLU A 20 1.76 12.57 -9.68
N ALA A 21 0.83 12.20 -8.79
CA ALA A 21 0.21 10.88 -8.80
C ALA A 21 -0.57 10.65 -10.12
N LEU A 22 -1.41 11.61 -10.51
CA LEU A 22 -2.18 11.57 -11.76
C LEU A 22 -1.27 11.55 -13.00
N ASP A 23 -0.26 12.43 -13.05
CA ASP A 23 0.73 12.45 -14.14
C ASP A 23 1.39 11.08 -14.32
N SER A 24 1.72 10.40 -13.21
CA SER A 24 2.34 9.07 -13.26
C SER A 24 1.42 7.99 -13.84
N VAL A 25 0.11 8.15 -13.67
CA VAL A 25 -0.90 7.25 -14.23
C VAL A 25 -1.14 7.53 -15.71
N TYR A 26 -1.33 8.79 -16.10
CA TYR A 26 -1.59 9.14 -17.51
C TYR A 26 -0.37 8.94 -18.42
N ASN A 27 0.85 8.94 -17.85
CA ASN A 27 2.09 8.60 -18.55
C ASN A 27 2.35 7.11 -18.69
N GLN A 28 1.47 6.22 -18.20
CA GLN A 28 1.63 4.77 -18.38
C GLN A 28 1.70 4.40 -19.87
N THR A 29 2.59 3.45 -20.19
CA THR A 29 2.73 2.91 -21.56
C THR A 29 1.51 2.08 -21.98
N TYR A 30 0.90 1.38 -21.04
CA TYR A 30 -0.38 0.69 -21.23
C TYR A 30 -1.53 1.70 -21.23
N LYS A 31 -2.44 1.64 -22.23
CA LYS A 31 -3.47 2.68 -22.43
C LYS A 31 -4.90 2.24 -22.10
N GLU A 32 -5.13 0.95 -21.87
CA GLU A 32 -6.46 0.43 -21.53
C GLU A 32 -6.69 0.51 -20.02
N PHE A 33 -6.89 1.72 -19.50
CA PHE A 33 -7.17 1.93 -18.08
C PHE A 33 -8.24 3.00 -17.87
N GLU A 34 -8.84 3.00 -16.70
CA GLU A 34 -9.69 4.06 -16.16
C GLU A 34 -9.12 4.57 -14.84
N VAL A 35 -9.32 5.85 -14.55
CA VAL A 35 -8.85 6.50 -13.32
C VAL A 35 -10.03 6.97 -12.50
N ILE A 36 -10.07 6.55 -11.23
CA ILE A 36 -11.13 6.91 -10.28
C ILE A 36 -10.47 7.56 -9.07
N VAL A 37 -10.67 8.87 -8.93
CA VAL A 37 -10.21 9.64 -7.77
C VAL A 37 -11.36 9.81 -6.79
N VAL A 38 -11.14 9.45 -5.54
CA VAL A 38 -12.13 9.63 -4.47
C VAL A 38 -11.60 10.63 -3.46
N ASN A 39 -12.15 11.84 -3.48
CA ASN A 39 -11.88 12.86 -2.47
C ASN A 39 -12.62 12.49 -1.18
N ASP A 40 -11.85 12.17 -0.14
CA ASP A 40 -12.35 11.77 1.19
C ASP A 40 -12.52 12.97 2.12
N GLY A 41 -13.20 14.02 1.63
CA GLY A 41 -13.50 15.21 2.43
C GLY A 41 -12.29 16.12 2.69
N SER A 42 -11.39 16.30 1.70
CA SER A 42 -10.24 17.21 1.82
C SER A 42 -10.66 18.62 2.20
N GLN A 43 -9.84 19.27 3.02
CA GLN A 43 -10.02 20.63 3.50
C GLN A 43 -9.07 21.62 2.81
N ASP A 44 -8.18 21.13 1.97
CA ASP A 44 -7.23 21.88 1.14
C ASP A 44 -7.73 22.00 -0.30
N GLN A 45 -6.87 22.46 -1.22
CA GLN A 45 -7.18 22.63 -2.64
C GLN A 45 -7.15 21.31 -3.47
N SER A 46 -7.16 20.15 -2.82
CA SER A 46 -7.11 18.85 -3.54
C SER A 46 -8.27 18.71 -4.54
N ALA A 47 -9.49 19.05 -4.12
CA ALA A 47 -10.67 18.91 -4.96
C ALA A 47 -10.64 19.84 -6.18
N GLU A 48 -10.12 21.06 -6.03
CA GLU A 48 -9.94 22.01 -7.13
C GLU A 48 -8.93 21.47 -8.15
N LYS A 49 -7.78 21.03 -7.70
CA LYS A 49 -6.72 20.48 -8.56
C LYS A 49 -7.17 19.25 -9.34
N ILE A 50 -7.98 18.38 -8.72
CA ILE A 50 -8.53 17.20 -9.42
C ILE A 50 -9.51 17.65 -10.51
N ARG A 51 -10.35 18.67 -10.27
CA ARG A 51 -11.28 19.21 -11.29
C ARG A 51 -10.52 19.86 -12.46
N GLU A 52 -9.49 20.64 -12.18
CA GLU A 52 -8.62 21.22 -13.21
C GLU A 52 -7.98 20.12 -14.07
N TYR A 53 -7.56 19.03 -13.42
CA TYR A 53 -7.01 17.86 -14.13
C TYR A 53 -8.08 17.18 -15.00
N GLN A 54 -9.32 17.08 -14.52
CA GLN A 54 -10.46 16.52 -15.25
C GLN A 54 -10.81 17.33 -16.52
N GLU A 55 -10.53 18.63 -16.57
CA GLU A 55 -10.71 19.44 -17.80
C GLU A 55 -9.81 18.95 -18.94
N SER A 56 -8.62 18.42 -18.62
CA SER A 56 -7.67 17.86 -19.60
C SER A 56 -7.91 16.37 -19.88
N TYR A 57 -8.50 15.67 -18.95
CA TYR A 57 -8.77 14.23 -19.00
C TYR A 57 -10.23 13.94 -18.61
N ALA A 58 -11.14 14.17 -19.56
CA ALA A 58 -12.59 14.12 -19.33
C ALA A 58 -13.10 12.73 -18.89
N GLU A 59 -12.33 11.67 -19.15
CA GLU A 59 -12.61 10.31 -18.71
C GLU A 59 -12.25 10.02 -17.25
N LEU A 60 -11.52 10.96 -16.56
CA LEU A 60 -11.24 10.83 -15.14
C LEU A 60 -12.55 10.88 -14.35
N ILE A 61 -12.80 9.84 -13.57
CA ILE A 61 -13.96 9.77 -12.70
C ILE A 61 -13.60 10.39 -11.34
N PHE A 62 -14.24 11.50 -11.01
CA PHE A 62 -14.05 12.19 -9.74
C PHE A 62 -15.25 12.02 -8.81
N LEU A 63 -15.03 11.46 -7.64
CA LEU A 63 -16.01 11.20 -6.61
C LEU A 63 -15.70 11.99 -5.35
N ASN A 64 -16.74 12.35 -4.60
CA ASN A 64 -16.60 13.00 -3.30
C ASN A 64 -17.38 12.22 -2.24
N GLN A 65 -16.81 12.13 -1.05
CA GLN A 65 -17.48 11.65 0.17
C GLN A 65 -17.06 12.49 1.37
N ASP A 66 -17.80 12.41 2.46
CA ASP A 66 -17.35 12.88 3.77
C ASP A 66 -16.18 12.01 4.25
N ASN A 67 -15.26 12.56 5.06
CA ASN A 67 -14.08 11.82 5.51
C ASN A 67 -14.46 10.56 6.31
N ARG A 68 -14.31 9.42 5.66
CA ARG A 68 -14.53 8.09 6.22
C ARG A 68 -13.25 7.25 6.29
N GLY A 69 -12.14 7.80 5.81
CA GLY A 69 -10.83 7.15 5.81
C GLY A 69 -10.51 6.39 4.51
N PRO A 70 -9.22 5.99 4.36
CA PRO A 70 -8.71 5.44 3.10
C PRO A 70 -9.39 4.14 2.67
N SER A 71 -9.75 3.28 3.61
CA SER A 71 -10.48 2.02 3.33
C SER A 71 -11.82 2.29 2.66
N ALA A 72 -12.62 3.22 3.21
CA ALA A 72 -13.92 3.58 2.65
C ALA A 72 -13.80 4.25 1.29
N ALA A 73 -12.81 5.14 1.12
CA ALA A 73 -12.54 5.79 -0.15
C ALA A 73 -12.15 4.78 -1.25
N ARG A 74 -11.25 3.83 -0.95
CA ARG A 74 -10.87 2.78 -1.89
C ARG A 74 -12.04 1.86 -2.21
N ASN A 75 -12.84 1.46 -1.23
CA ASN A 75 -14.04 0.64 -1.45
C ASN A 75 -15.07 1.36 -2.34
N TYR A 76 -15.28 2.65 -2.09
CA TYR A 76 -16.20 3.46 -2.90
C TYR A 76 -15.71 3.55 -4.36
N GLY A 77 -14.45 3.86 -4.60
CA GLY A 77 -13.86 3.86 -5.94
C GLY A 77 -13.97 2.48 -6.61
N ALA A 78 -13.67 1.40 -5.87
CA ALA A 78 -13.76 0.03 -6.38
C ALA A 78 -15.19 -0.34 -6.80
N SER A 79 -16.23 0.18 -6.11
CA SER A 79 -17.62 -0.16 -6.36
C SER A 79 -18.11 0.28 -7.75
N ILE A 80 -17.50 1.31 -8.33
CA ILE A 80 -17.83 1.82 -9.68
C ILE A 80 -16.84 1.40 -10.75
N ALA A 81 -15.69 0.82 -10.35
CA ALA A 81 -14.65 0.34 -11.24
C ALA A 81 -15.18 -0.75 -12.20
N LYS A 82 -14.74 -0.70 -13.46
CA LYS A 82 -15.15 -1.61 -14.53
C LYS A 82 -14.01 -2.51 -15.01
N GLY A 83 -12.79 -2.23 -14.58
CA GLY A 83 -11.60 -2.96 -14.98
C GLY A 83 -11.65 -4.45 -14.64
N HIS A 84 -10.94 -5.24 -15.41
CA HIS A 84 -10.67 -6.63 -15.10
C HIS A 84 -9.69 -6.74 -13.92
N TYR A 85 -8.70 -5.86 -13.92
CA TYR A 85 -7.73 -5.69 -12.85
C TYR A 85 -7.96 -4.39 -12.11
N ILE A 86 -7.46 -4.32 -10.87
CA ILE A 86 -7.55 -3.16 -10.00
C ILE A 86 -6.20 -2.87 -9.35
N ILE A 87 -5.88 -1.58 -9.25
CA ILE A 87 -4.72 -1.05 -8.54
C ILE A 87 -5.22 0.05 -7.61
N PHE A 88 -4.67 0.12 -6.40
CA PHE A 88 -4.86 1.24 -5.50
C PHE A 88 -3.56 2.05 -5.45
N LEU A 89 -3.63 3.34 -5.71
CA LEU A 89 -2.48 4.25 -5.68
C LEU A 89 -2.81 5.40 -4.72
N ASP A 90 -1.98 5.62 -3.72
CA ASP A 90 -2.18 6.75 -2.82
C ASP A 90 -1.89 8.08 -3.53
N GLY A 91 -2.64 9.14 -3.17
CA GLY A 91 -2.59 10.44 -3.85
C GLY A 91 -1.28 11.23 -3.66
N ASP A 92 -0.31 10.64 -2.97
CA ASP A 92 1.04 11.20 -2.79
C ASP A 92 2.14 10.30 -3.38
N ASP A 93 1.80 9.15 -3.94
CA ASP A 93 2.74 8.19 -4.52
C ASP A 93 2.78 8.26 -6.05
N ARG A 94 3.69 7.53 -6.68
CA ARG A 94 3.83 7.48 -8.14
C ARG A 94 4.11 6.09 -8.65
N LEU A 95 3.66 5.82 -9.88
CA LEU A 95 4.01 4.63 -10.65
C LEU A 95 5.07 4.96 -11.71
N HIS A 96 5.96 4.03 -11.99
CA HIS A 96 6.79 4.07 -13.19
C HIS A 96 5.92 3.86 -14.44
N GLU A 97 6.26 4.48 -15.55
CA GLU A 97 5.48 4.43 -16.81
C GLU A 97 5.22 3.02 -17.36
N GLU A 98 6.01 2.04 -16.99
CA GLU A 98 5.84 0.63 -17.38
C GLU A 98 5.19 -0.23 -16.29
N TYR A 99 4.68 0.34 -15.20
CA TYR A 99 4.13 -0.46 -14.11
C TYR A 99 2.97 -1.35 -14.58
N ILE A 100 1.98 -0.74 -15.23
CA ILE A 100 0.77 -1.46 -15.66
C ILE A 100 1.11 -2.48 -16.75
N SER A 101 1.85 -2.09 -17.79
CA SER A 101 2.23 -3.00 -18.88
C SER A 101 2.98 -4.22 -18.34
N THR A 102 3.96 -4.01 -17.46
CA THR A 102 4.73 -5.12 -16.88
C THR A 102 3.86 -6.06 -16.03
N CYS A 103 2.91 -5.53 -15.25
CA CYS A 103 1.98 -6.37 -14.49
C CYS A 103 1.07 -7.19 -15.42
N ILE A 104 0.53 -6.57 -16.47
CA ILE A 104 -0.33 -7.25 -17.45
C ILE A 104 0.44 -8.36 -18.17
N ASP A 105 1.67 -8.12 -18.62
CA ASP A 105 2.53 -9.12 -19.27
C ASP A 105 2.69 -10.37 -18.39
N HIS A 106 2.84 -10.20 -17.08
CA HIS A 106 2.91 -11.32 -16.15
C HIS A 106 1.59 -12.10 -16.05
N PHE A 107 0.46 -11.41 -15.94
CA PHE A 107 -0.86 -12.08 -15.91
C PHE A 107 -1.20 -12.78 -17.22
N GLU A 108 -0.77 -12.24 -18.37
CA GLU A 108 -0.96 -12.87 -19.68
C GLU A 108 -0.05 -14.08 -19.87
N SER A 109 1.17 -14.03 -19.34
CA SER A 109 2.13 -15.15 -19.41
C SER A 109 1.80 -16.30 -18.48
N ASP A 110 1.12 -16.04 -17.36
CA ASP A 110 0.71 -17.04 -16.38
C ASP A 110 -0.69 -16.70 -15.81
N ALA A 111 -1.70 -17.35 -16.37
CA ALA A 111 -3.09 -17.17 -15.96
C ALA A 111 -3.40 -17.66 -14.53
N THR A 112 -2.49 -18.40 -13.90
CA THR A 112 -2.63 -18.88 -12.52
C THR A 112 -2.28 -17.81 -11.49
N LEU A 113 -1.57 -16.74 -11.88
CA LEU A 113 -1.21 -15.64 -10.97
C LEU A 113 -2.45 -14.94 -10.44
N ASP A 114 -2.44 -14.64 -9.16
CA ASP A 114 -3.52 -13.95 -8.46
C ASP A 114 -3.15 -12.51 -8.09
N LEU A 115 -1.86 -12.25 -7.85
CA LEU A 115 -1.32 -10.97 -7.43
C LEU A 115 0.05 -10.71 -8.07
N VAL A 116 0.23 -9.52 -8.62
CA VAL A 116 1.52 -9.06 -9.19
C VAL A 116 1.90 -7.72 -8.56
N TYR A 117 3.15 -7.59 -8.12
CA TYR A 117 3.67 -6.37 -7.50
C TYR A 117 5.15 -6.15 -7.83
N SER A 118 5.63 -4.93 -7.65
CA SER A 118 7.03 -4.58 -7.92
C SER A 118 7.79 -4.23 -6.65
N VAL A 119 9.12 -4.11 -6.80
CA VAL A 119 9.96 -3.47 -5.78
C VAL A 119 9.51 -2.02 -5.59
N THR A 120 9.40 -1.59 -4.33
CA THR A 120 9.05 -0.22 -3.93
C THR A 120 10.32 0.58 -3.69
N GLU A 121 10.42 1.77 -4.28
CA GLU A 121 11.50 2.73 -4.03
C GLU A 121 10.99 3.92 -3.23
N LEU A 122 11.76 4.33 -2.24
CA LEU A 122 11.48 5.56 -1.47
C LEU A 122 11.95 6.78 -2.24
N PHE A 123 11.21 7.88 -2.12
CA PHE A 123 11.61 9.15 -2.70
C PHE A 123 11.22 10.35 -1.82
N GLU A 124 11.76 11.53 -2.14
CA GLU A 124 11.69 12.80 -1.46
C GLU A 124 12.60 12.84 -0.22
N ASN A 125 12.09 12.70 1.00
CA ASN A 125 12.88 12.84 2.23
C ASN A 125 13.78 11.61 2.53
N GLU A 126 13.44 10.47 1.97
CA GLU A 126 14.21 9.23 2.07
C GLU A 126 14.45 8.66 0.67
N SER A 127 15.49 7.84 0.53
CA SER A 127 15.80 7.18 -0.76
C SER A 127 16.23 5.74 -0.54
N GLY A 128 16.14 4.92 -1.60
CA GLY A 128 16.49 3.52 -1.57
C GLY A 128 15.28 2.60 -1.61
N VAL A 129 15.52 1.31 -1.50
CA VAL A 129 14.45 0.31 -1.54
C VAL A 129 13.68 0.31 -0.23
N PHE A 130 12.37 0.44 -0.31
CA PHE A 130 11.48 0.16 0.82
C PHE A 130 11.40 -1.36 1.02
N PHE A 131 11.92 -1.83 2.14
CA PHE A 131 11.98 -3.27 2.38
C PHE A 131 10.60 -3.80 2.78
N LEU A 132 10.07 -4.68 1.96
CA LEU A 132 8.96 -5.57 2.28
C LEU A 132 9.50 -7.01 2.35
N ALA A 133 9.02 -7.79 3.32
CA ALA A 133 9.43 -9.17 3.45
C ALA A 133 9.00 -10.01 2.24
N GLU A 134 9.77 -11.03 1.93
CA GLU A 134 9.33 -12.04 0.96
C GLU A 134 8.05 -12.72 1.48
N TYR A 135 7.10 -12.89 0.57
CA TYR A 135 5.83 -13.51 0.91
C TYR A 135 6.00 -15.02 1.17
N ASP A 136 5.46 -15.42 2.29
CA ASP A 136 5.02 -16.78 2.55
C ASP A 136 3.79 -16.74 3.49
N PRO A 137 2.97 -17.80 3.54
CA PRO A 137 1.72 -17.81 4.31
C PRO A 137 1.87 -17.58 5.82
N LYS A 138 3.04 -17.72 6.39
CA LYS A 138 3.30 -17.43 7.82
C LYS A 138 3.84 -16.02 8.01
N THR A 139 4.70 -15.56 7.10
CA THR A 139 5.31 -14.22 7.17
C THR A 139 4.25 -13.14 7.05
N ILE A 140 3.26 -13.29 6.15
CA ILE A 140 2.18 -12.30 5.99
C ILE A 140 1.35 -12.10 7.27
N LEU A 141 1.28 -13.07 8.15
CA LEU A 141 0.56 -12.95 9.42
C LEU A 141 1.27 -12.04 10.45
N ILE A 142 2.59 -11.82 10.31
CA ILE A 142 3.38 -11.04 11.26
C ILE A 142 3.87 -9.70 10.70
N GLN A 143 3.88 -9.54 9.39
CA GLN A 143 4.27 -8.29 8.72
C GLN A 143 3.71 -8.22 7.30
N ASN A 144 3.46 -6.99 6.82
CA ASN A 144 3.02 -6.78 5.46
C ASN A 144 4.12 -7.18 4.45
N CYS A 145 3.73 -7.92 3.41
CA CYS A 145 4.62 -8.40 2.34
C CYS A 145 4.39 -7.68 1.00
N PHE A 146 3.33 -6.89 0.89
CA PHE A 146 2.91 -6.30 -0.38
C PHE A 146 2.69 -4.79 -0.27
N PRO A 147 3.05 -4.02 -1.30
CA PRO A 147 2.64 -2.62 -1.38
C PRO A 147 1.14 -2.53 -1.68
N ILE A 148 0.54 -1.40 -1.34
CA ILE A 148 -0.88 -1.13 -1.63
C ILE A 148 -1.17 -1.19 -3.14
N THR A 149 -0.17 -0.90 -3.98
CA THR A 149 -0.29 -0.86 -5.44
C THR A 149 -0.29 -2.23 -6.10
N ALA A 150 -0.14 -3.34 -5.35
CA ALA A 150 -0.19 -4.66 -5.96
C ALA A 150 -1.45 -4.82 -6.83
N MET A 151 -1.24 -5.24 -8.09
CA MET A 151 -2.33 -5.47 -9.03
C MET A 151 -2.98 -6.82 -8.77
N ILE A 152 -4.31 -6.84 -8.70
CA ILE A 152 -5.12 -8.04 -8.51
C ILE A 152 -6.32 -8.04 -9.47
N ARG A 153 -6.98 -9.17 -9.65
CA ARG A 153 -8.26 -9.20 -10.36
C ARG A 153 -9.34 -8.52 -9.53
N ARG A 154 -10.11 -7.63 -10.15
CA ARG A 154 -11.21 -6.93 -9.46
C ARG A 154 -12.24 -7.89 -8.85
N LYS A 155 -12.58 -8.98 -9.54
CA LYS A 155 -13.51 -10.00 -9.02
C LYS A 155 -13.02 -10.61 -7.71
N ASP A 156 -11.69 -10.84 -7.58
CA ASP A 156 -11.09 -11.48 -6.41
C ASP A 156 -11.03 -10.50 -5.22
N PHE A 157 -10.85 -9.19 -5.49
CA PHE A 157 -11.00 -8.14 -4.49
C PHE A 157 -12.39 -8.13 -3.83
N PHE A 158 -13.45 -8.25 -4.64
CA PHE A 158 -14.82 -8.30 -4.11
C PHE A 158 -15.11 -9.63 -3.40
N ALA A 159 -14.67 -10.75 -3.95
CA ALA A 159 -14.81 -12.07 -3.32
C ALA A 159 -14.11 -12.11 -1.94
N ASN A 160 -12.99 -11.41 -1.81
CA ASN A 160 -12.23 -11.28 -0.58
C ASN A 160 -12.89 -10.38 0.48
N GLY A 161 -13.94 -9.63 0.16
CA GLY A 161 -14.68 -8.75 1.08
C GLY A 161 -14.11 -7.34 1.21
N GLN A 162 -13.27 -6.89 0.27
CA GLN A 162 -12.79 -5.51 0.16
C GLN A 162 -11.90 -5.08 1.36
N PHE A 163 -11.65 -3.77 1.54
CA PHE A 163 -10.97 -3.24 2.73
C PHE A 163 -11.90 -3.20 3.94
N ASP A 164 -11.37 -3.48 5.11
CA ASP A 164 -12.11 -3.33 6.38
C ASP A 164 -12.12 -1.84 6.79
N GLU A 165 -13.28 -1.20 6.69
CA GLU A 165 -13.46 0.23 7.00
C GLU A 165 -13.26 0.58 8.49
N LYS A 166 -13.13 -0.41 9.36
CA LYS A 166 -12.74 -0.19 10.76
C LYS A 166 -11.26 0.14 10.91
N LEU A 167 -10.46 -0.18 9.90
CA LEU A 167 -9.02 0.10 9.88
C LEU A 167 -8.75 1.39 9.11
N ARG A 168 -8.06 2.32 9.76
CA ARG A 168 -7.51 3.54 9.14
C ARG A 168 -6.01 3.47 8.90
N ILE A 169 -5.39 2.38 9.36
CA ILE A 169 -3.98 2.03 9.15
C ILE A 169 -3.85 0.51 9.11
N ALA A 170 -2.87 0.00 8.36
CA ALA A 170 -2.65 -1.43 8.12
C ALA A 170 -3.86 -2.15 7.48
N GLU A 171 -4.76 -1.40 6.86
CA GLU A 171 -5.93 -1.90 6.14
C GLU A 171 -5.53 -2.75 4.93
N ASP A 172 -4.42 -2.38 4.28
CA ASP A 172 -3.82 -3.12 3.18
C ASP A 172 -3.27 -4.46 3.65
N TRP A 173 -2.54 -4.46 4.76
CA TRP A 173 -2.01 -5.69 5.35
C TRP A 173 -3.13 -6.66 5.74
N GLU A 174 -4.19 -6.19 6.38
CA GLU A 174 -5.36 -6.99 6.73
C GLU A 174 -6.03 -7.59 5.48
N MET A 175 -6.20 -6.78 4.44
CA MET A 175 -6.78 -7.22 3.18
C MET A 175 -5.88 -8.26 2.49
N TRP A 176 -4.55 -8.07 2.49
CA TRP A 176 -3.61 -9.04 1.91
C TRP A 176 -3.58 -10.37 2.67
N ILE A 177 -3.75 -10.40 4.00
CA ILE A 177 -3.90 -11.65 4.77
C ILE A 177 -5.07 -12.47 4.24
N ARG A 178 -6.23 -11.84 4.04
CA ARG A 178 -7.42 -12.53 3.49
C ARG A 178 -7.20 -12.93 2.03
N HIS A 179 -6.68 -12.01 1.24
CA HIS A 179 -6.51 -12.23 -0.20
C HIS A 179 -5.60 -13.40 -0.49
N THR A 180 -4.43 -13.45 0.10
CA THR A 180 -3.45 -14.50 -0.18
C THR A 180 -3.78 -15.86 0.42
N ARG A 181 -4.77 -15.93 1.31
CA ARG A 181 -5.33 -17.19 1.77
C ARG A 181 -6.13 -17.91 0.67
N GLU A 182 -6.92 -17.16 -0.07
CA GLU A 182 -7.81 -17.68 -1.12
C GLU A 182 -7.14 -17.66 -2.51
N PHE A 183 -6.20 -16.72 -2.71
CA PHE A 183 -5.53 -16.40 -3.97
C PHE A 183 -4.00 -16.34 -3.73
N PRO A 184 -3.32 -17.48 -3.55
CA PRO A 184 -1.93 -17.51 -3.04
C PRO A 184 -0.85 -17.33 -4.10
N ASN A 185 -1.18 -17.34 -5.41
CA ASN A 185 -0.18 -17.32 -6.46
C ASN A 185 0.30 -15.89 -6.73
N VAL A 186 1.39 -15.53 -6.12
CA VAL A 186 1.93 -14.16 -6.17
C VAL A 186 3.19 -14.08 -7.03
N LYS A 187 3.36 -12.96 -7.73
CA LYS A 187 4.55 -12.65 -8.52
C LYS A 187 5.15 -11.32 -8.11
N LYS A 188 6.39 -11.34 -7.68
CA LYS A 188 7.22 -10.14 -7.50
C LYS A 188 7.99 -9.84 -8.79
N ILE A 189 7.90 -8.60 -9.24
CA ILE A 189 8.72 -8.03 -10.30
C ILE A 189 9.96 -7.44 -9.64
N ASP A 190 11.14 -7.93 -10.02
CA ASP A 190 12.42 -7.43 -9.48
C ASP A 190 12.88 -6.17 -10.22
N ARG A 191 11.97 -5.19 -10.32
CA ARG A 191 12.20 -3.85 -10.85
C ARG A 191 11.51 -2.84 -9.93
N LYS A 192 12.08 -1.64 -9.80
CA LYS A 192 11.56 -0.52 -9.03
C LYS A 192 10.52 0.23 -9.88
N LEU A 193 9.26 -0.18 -9.77
CA LEU A 193 8.17 0.38 -10.58
C LEU A 193 7.11 1.12 -9.74
N PHE A 194 7.21 1.08 -8.42
CA PHE A 194 6.40 1.85 -7.50
C PHE A 194 7.28 2.76 -6.65
N PHE A 195 6.90 4.05 -6.56
CA PHE A 195 7.62 5.08 -5.80
C PHE A 195 6.76 5.53 -4.62
N TYR A 196 7.21 5.22 -3.41
CA TYR A 196 6.55 5.55 -2.16
C TYR A 196 7.16 6.83 -1.56
N ARG A 197 6.33 7.85 -1.37
CA ARG A 197 6.76 9.16 -0.86
C ARG A 197 7.00 9.13 0.64
N LYS A 198 8.14 9.65 1.04
CA LYS A 198 8.43 10.00 2.42
C LYS A 198 8.41 11.51 2.57
N ARG A 199 7.28 12.06 3.03
CA ARG A 199 7.09 13.50 3.12
C ARG A 199 8.08 14.15 4.09
N VAL A 200 8.61 15.31 3.73
CA VAL A 200 9.48 16.12 4.60
C VAL A 200 8.69 16.61 5.84
N THR A 201 7.41 16.92 5.67
CA THR A 201 6.50 17.40 6.72
C THR A 201 6.19 16.36 7.79
N LYS A 202 6.39 15.07 7.52
CA LYS A 202 6.09 13.93 8.40
C LYS A 202 4.65 13.93 8.91
N ASP A 203 3.73 14.34 8.06
CA ASP A 203 2.28 14.42 8.31
C ASP A 203 1.49 13.27 7.67
N SER A 204 2.18 12.30 7.09
CA SER A 204 1.53 11.09 6.59
C SER A 204 0.83 10.31 7.71
N ILE A 205 -0.22 9.57 7.38
CA ILE A 205 -0.91 8.69 8.33
C ILE A 205 0.08 7.78 9.05
N SER A 206 1.07 7.25 8.32
CA SER A 206 2.12 6.39 8.88
C SER A 206 3.02 7.11 9.89
N ASP A 207 3.28 8.41 9.71
CA ASP A 207 4.10 9.19 10.64
C ASP A 207 3.31 9.60 11.89
N LEU A 208 2.07 10.06 11.72
CA LEU A 208 1.18 10.44 12.82
C LEU A 208 0.86 9.24 13.73
N ASN A 209 0.73 8.06 13.17
CA ASN A 209 0.47 6.83 13.94
C ASN A 209 1.63 6.42 14.85
N LYS A 210 2.88 6.75 14.49
CA LYS A 210 4.04 6.53 15.38
C LYS A 210 3.96 7.37 16.65
N VAL A 211 3.29 8.51 16.59
CA VAL A 211 3.11 9.42 17.74
C VAL A 211 1.93 8.96 18.60
N ASN A 212 0.82 8.56 17.99
CA ASN A 212 -0.45 8.25 18.66
C ASN A 212 -0.62 6.77 19.05
N ASN A 213 0.34 5.92 18.70
CA ASN A 213 0.35 4.47 18.96
C ASN A 213 -0.86 3.69 18.40
N THR A 214 -1.56 4.25 17.43
CA THR A 214 -2.77 3.63 16.83
C THR A 214 -2.44 2.37 16.02
N ILE A 215 -1.18 2.19 15.65
CA ILE A 215 -0.69 0.98 14.99
C ILE A 215 -0.84 -0.27 15.86
N ASP A 216 -0.65 -0.15 17.18
CA ASP A 216 -0.78 -1.30 18.10
C ASP A 216 -2.24 -1.74 18.20
N ASP A 217 -3.20 -0.81 18.17
CA ASP A 217 -4.63 -1.11 18.16
C ASP A 217 -5.04 -1.83 16.85
N ALA A 218 -4.51 -1.36 15.71
CA ALA A 218 -4.73 -2.02 14.42
C ALA A 218 -4.17 -3.45 14.41
N HIS A 219 -2.94 -3.64 14.90
CA HIS A 219 -2.33 -4.98 15.00
C HIS A 219 -3.12 -5.91 15.91
N LEU A 220 -3.60 -5.41 17.05
CA LEU A 220 -4.43 -6.18 17.96
C LEU A 220 -5.77 -6.56 17.31
N TYR A 221 -6.38 -5.63 16.60
CA TYR A 221 -7.61 -5.90 15.84
C TYR A 221 -7.39 -6.98 14.78
N ILE A 222 -6.33 -6.87 13.97
CA ILE A 222 -5.97 -7.83 12.93
C ILE A 222 -5.71 -9.21 13.55
N TYR A 223 -4.91 -9.27 14.62
CA TYR A 223 -4.65 -10.52 15.34
C TYR A 223 -5.94 -11.18 15.82
N ASN A 224 -6.83 -10.42 16.45
CA ASN A 224 -8.10 -10.96 16.96
C ASN A 224 -9.01 -11.43 15.82
N LYS A 225 -9.11 -10.66 14.74
CA LYS A 225 -9.90 -10.99 13.55
C LYS A 225 -9.43 -12.30 12.90
N HIS A 226 -8.14 -12.51 12.85
CA HIS A 226 -7.50 -13.65 12.19
C HIS A 226 -6.93 -14.69 13.17
N TYR A 227 -7.37 -14.66 14.43
CA TYR A 227 -6.81 -15.50 15.51
C TYR A 227 -6.67 -16.98 15.11
N GLN A 228 -7.65 -17.53 14.39
CA GLN A 228 -7.61 -18.92 13.96
C GLN A 228 -6.44 -19.18 12.99
N LEU A 229 -6.14 -18.26 12.06
CA LEU A 229 -5.01 -18.38 11.14
C LEU A 229 -3.67 -18.34 11.88
N TYR A 230 -3.53 -17.49 12.87
CA TYR A 230 -2.33 -17.44 13.71
C TYR A 230 -2.11 -18.77 14.43
N ARG A 231 -3.17 -19.37 14.97
CA ARG A 231 -3.11 -20.67 15.63
C ARG A 231 -2.69 -21.79 14.66
N GLU A 232 -3.30 -21.84 13.48
CA GLU A 232 -3.00 -22.83 12.42
C GLU A 232 -1.55 -22.71 11.93
N ALA A 233 -1.03 -21.49 11.85
CA ALA A 233 0.37 -21.21 11.51
C ALA A 233 1.34 -21.52 12.65
N GLY A 234 0.85 -21.86 13.85
CA GLY A 234 1.67 -22.08 15.03
C GLY A 234 2.17 -20.81 15.72
N TRP A 235 1.58 -19.64 15.41
CA TRP A 235 1.90 -18.37 16.04
C TRP A 235 1.05 -18.17 17.30
N HIS A 236 1.68 -18.25 18.47
CA HIS A 236 1.02 -17.93 19.73
C HIS A 236 1.33 -16.47 20.15
N ILE A 237 0.38 -15.81 20.78
CA ILE A 237 0.55 -14.43 21.23
C ILE A 237 1.79 -14.26 22.12
N ILE A 238 2.09 -15.27 22.93
CA ILE A 238 3.27 -15.22 23.81
C ILE A 238 4.57 -15.19 23.00
N ASP A 239 4.63 -15.89 21.87
CA ASP A 239 5.80 -15.92 20.99
C ASP A 239 5.97 -14.57 20.29
N LEU A 240 4.87 -13.96 19.83
CA LEU A 240 4.87 -12.63 19.22
C LEU A 240 5.35 -11.56 20.23
N LEU A 241 4.88 -11.62 21.48
CA LEU A 241 5.30 -10.72 22.55
C LEU A 241 6.75 -10.97 23.00
N SER A 242 7.20 -12.23 23.04
CA SER A 242 8.56 -12.58 23.44
C SER A 242 9.60 -12.20 22.39
N SER A 243 9.32 -12.39 21.10
CA SER A 243 10.21 -11.98 20.01
C SER A 243 10.43 -10.47 20.00
N ARG A 244 9.37 -9.66 20.24
CA ARG A 244 9.51 -8.20 20.44
C ARG A 244 10.36 -7.88 21.66
N ARG A 245 10.21 -8.61 22.76
CA ARG A 245 10.99 -8.42 23.99
C ARG A 245 12.47 -8.75 23.78
N GLU A 246 12.78 -9.80 23.04
CA GLU A 246 14.14 -10.16 22.65
C GLU A 246 14.75 -9.13 21.70
N TYR A 247 14.01 -8.67 20.71
CA TYR A 247 14.44 -7.60 19.82
C TYR A 247 14.77 -6.33 20.60
N LEU A 248 13.93 -5.90 21.54
CA LEU A 248 14.18 -4.73 22.36
C LEU A 248 15.41 -4.89 23.26
N LYS A 249 15.61 -6.08 23.84
CA LYS A 249 16.85 -6.40 24.59
C LYS A 249 18.09 -6.33 23.69
N TYR A 250 18.00 -6.90 22.49
CA TYR A 250 19.08 -6.91 21.50
C TYR A 250 19.40 -5.47 21.04
N LYS A 251 18.35 -4.70 20.71
CA LYS A 251 18.47 -3.29 20.34
C LYS A 251 19.15 -2.49 21.44
N LYS A 252 18.67 -2.60 22.69
CA LYS A 252 19.28 -1.93 23.85
C LYS A 252 20.72 -2.37 24.07
N LYS A 253 21.01 -3.65 23.93
CA LYS A 253 22.35 -4.20 24.17
C LYS A 253 23.34 -3.81 23.08
N TYR A 254 22.94 -3.71 21.81
CA TYR A 254 23.87 -3.60 20.69
C TYR A 254 23.76 -2.29 19.91
N TYR A 255 22.58 -1.67 19.86
CA TYR A 255 22.33 -0.47 19.05
C TYR A 255 22.22 0.83 19.86
N ASP A 256 21.65 0.80 21.05
CA ASP A 256 21.38 2.01 21.84
C ASP A 256 22.53 2.42 22.77
N GLN A 257 23.60 1.65 22.83
CA GLN A 257 24.79 2.02 23.64
C GLN A 257 25.52 3.19 22.96
N TRP A 258 25.59 4.32 23.65
CA TRP A 258 26.13 5.59 23.14
C TRP A 258 27.55 5.48 22.56
N PHE A 259 28.44 4.69 23.19
CA PHE A 259 29.83 4.50 22.73
C PHE A 259 29.88 3.73 21.39
N LYS A 260 28.89 2.88 21.07
CA LYS A 260 28.80 2.22 19.78
C LYS A 260 28.22 3.13 18.70
N LYS A 261 27.38 4.11 19.06
CA LYS A 261 26.94 5.19 18.15
C LYS A 261 28.14 6.06 17.75
N VAL A 262 28.99 6.42 18.72
CA VAL A 262 30.23 7.18 18.48
C VAL A 262 31.20 6.38 17.61
N PHE A 263 31.37 5.09 17.87
CA PHE A 263 32.29 4.23 17.11
C PHE A 263 31.84 4.03 15.65
N ARG A 264 30.53 3.96 15.40
CA ARG A 264 29.97 3.94 14.05
C ARG A 264 30.17 5.27 13.34
N TRP A 265 29.97 6.38 14.04
CA TRP A 265 30.20 7.72 13.50
C TRP A 265 31.67 7.91 13.07
N VAL A 266 32.59 7.48 13.90
CA VAL A 266 34.06 7.54 13.63
C VAL A 266 34.46 6.63 12.45
N LYS A 267 33.79 5.47 12.25
CA LYS A 267 34.09 4.53 11.17
C LYS A 267 33.27 4.77 9.88
N GLY A 268 32.40 5.79 9.84
CA GLY A 268 31.60 6.09 8.66
C GLY A 268 30.60 4.99 8.27
N VAL A 269 30.29 4.06 9.18
CA VAL A 269 29.30 3.01 8.98
C VAL A 269 27.94 3.57 9.37
N LYS A 270 27.08 3.82 8.34
CA LYS A 270 25.68 4.22 8.52
C LYS A 270 24.83 3.07 9.04
#